data_0d05e6fbbeea325e2c2a9e74f818342f
#
_entry.id   0d05e6fbbeea325e2c2a9e74f818342f
#
_cell.length_a   1.000
_cell.length_b   1.000
_cell.length_c   1.000
_cell.angle_alpha   90.00
_cell.angle_beta   90.00
_cell.angle_gamma   90.00
#
_symmetry.space_group_name_H-M   'P 1'
#
loop_
_entity.id
_entity.type
_entity.pdbx_description
1 polymer ?
#
loop_
_entity_poly.entity_id
_entity_poly.type
_entity_poly.pdbx_seq_one_letter_code
_entity_poly.pdbx_strand_id
1 'polypeptide(L)'
;MTARRKQALAEAGHRWIVSLLLSLLAACASGVLYGLAFPPARLQWLAWVALVPLLLAVRRGSLSAALLTAWVFTVVSSYVTGAWFPRAVSDYFGQGPAMGLAAFFAISTLMGGPGVLAFTAAYRWVARRARPS
;
A
#
# COMPACT_ATOMS: atom_id res chain seq x y z
N MET A 1 -10.77 -4.38 37.14
CA MET A 1 -9.91 -3.75 36.11
C MET A 1 -9.82 -2.26 36.43
N THR A 2 -8.66 -1.73 36.81
CA THR A 2 -8.49 -0.35 37.31
C THR A 2 -8.67 0.67 36.20
N ALA A 3 -9.19 1.89 36.54
CA ALA A 3 -9.41 2.99 35.58
C ALA A 3 -8.12 3.33 34.79
N ARG A 4 -6.96 3.33 35.44
CA ARG A 4 -5.66 3.53 34.81
C ARG A 4 -5.37 2.51 33.66
N ARG A 5 -5.74 1.25 33.83
CA ARG A 5 -5.52 0.22 32.80
C ARG A 5 -6.42 0.44 31.58
N LYS A 6 -7.67 0.89 31.79
CA LYS A 6 -8.57 1.25 30.68
C LYS A 6 -8.05 2.44 29.88
N GLN A 7 -7.56 3.48 30.56
CA GLN A 7 -6.96 4.66 29.90
C GLN A 7 -5.72 4.29 29.09
N ALA A 8 -4.80 3.51 29.66
CA ALA A 8 -3.59 3.07 28.96
C ALA A 8 -3.90 2.24 27.70
N LEU A 9 -4.93 1.38 27.75
CA LEU A 9 -5.38 0.60 26.59
C LEU A 9 -6.02 1.50 25.51
N ALA A 10 -6.80 2.50 25.91
CA ALA A 10 -7.41 3.46 24.98
C ALA A 10 -6.34 4.30 24.27
N GLU A 11 -5.35 4.80 25.01
CA GLU A 11 -4.23 5.56 24.42
C GLU A 11 -3.36 4.72 23.50
N ALA A 12 -3.10 3.45 23.85
CA ALA A 12 -2.36 2.52 22.99
C ALA A 12 -3.13 2.24 21.71
N GLY A 13 -4.45 2.02 21.81
CA GLY A 13 -5.33 1.84 20.66
C GLY A 13 -5.35 3.05 19.73
N HIS A 14 -5.48 4.26 20.31
CA HIS A 14 -5.47 5.50 19.54
C HIS A 14 -4.13 5.70 18.79
N ARG A 15 -3.00 5.50 19.47
CA ARG A 15 -1.66 5.60 18.82
C ARG A 15 -1.47 4.58 17.72
N TRP A 16 -1.98 3.37 17.88
CA TRP A 16 -1.92 2.33 16.84
C TRP A 16 -2.74 2.74 15.60
N ILE A 17 -3.97 3.23 15.78
CA ILE A 17 -4.84 3.69 14.69
C ILE A 17 -4.18 4.84 13.92
N VAL A 18 -3.69 5.86 14.62
CA VAL A 18 -2.99 7.01 14.01
C VAL A 18 -1.78 6.54 13.20
N SER A 19 -0.96 5.64 13.76
CA SER A 19 0.21 5.09 13.07
C SER A 19 -0.18 4.31 11.82
N LEU A 20 -1.26 3.53 11.86
CA LEU A 20 -1.76 2.80 10.70
C LEU A 20 -2.27 3.76 9.61
N LEU A 21 -3.07 4.76 9.98
CA LEU A 21 -3.58 5.76 9.04
C LEU A 21 -2.42 6.50 8.34
N LEU A 22 -1.42 6.93 9.08
CA LEU A 22 -0.23 7.57 8.49
C LEU A 22 0.52 6.63 7.54
N SER A 23 0.60 5.35 7.86
CA SER A 23 1.22 4.34 6.99
C SER A 23 0.42 4.14 5.70
N LEU A 24 -0.91 4.11 5.79
CA LEU A 24 -1.78 4.00 4.62
C LEU A 24 -1.73 5.24 3.74
N LEU A 25 -1.70 6.44 4.33
CA LEU A 25 -1.50 7.70 3.58
C LEU A 25 -0.15 7.71 2.86
N ALA A 26 0.92 7.26 3.51
CA ALA A 26 2.23 7.13 2.89
C ALA A 26 2.22 6.11 1.73
N ALA A 27 1.47 5.00 1.86
CA ALA A 27 1.29 4.04 0.78
C ALA A 27 0.54 4.63 -0.40
N CYS A 28 -0.54 5.38 -0.16
CA CYS A 28 -1.28 6.08 -1.20
C CYS A 28 -0.40 7.11 -1.91
N ALA A 29 0.33 7.95 -1.17
CA ALA A 29 1.25 8.92 -1.74
C ALA A 29 2.33 8.24 -2.59
N SER A 30 2.95 7.17 -2.08
CA SER A 30 3.93 6.37 -2.83
C SER A 30 3.33 5.77 -4.09
N GLY A 31 2.11 5.22 -4.02
CA GLY A 31 1.42 4.61 -5.16
C GLY A 31 1.12 5.63 -6.25
N VAL A 32 0.66 6.82 -5.89
CA VAL A 32 0.41 7.92 -6.84
C VAL A 32 1.73 8.39 -7.48
N LEU A 33 2.75 8.68 -6.67
CA LEU A 33 4.06 9.11 -7.18
C LEU A 33 4.67 8.08 -8.14
N TYR A 34 4.57 6.80 -7.78
CA TYR A 34 5.05 5.70 -8.61
C TYR A 34 4.27 5.63 -9.93
N GLY A 35 2.93 5.71 -9.87
CA GLY A 35 2.09 5.69 -11.06
C GLY A 35 2.36 6.87 -12.01
N LEU A 36 2.65 8.07 -11.47
CA LEU A 36 3.01 9.25 -12.27
C LEU A 36 4.37 9.15 -12.96
N ALA A 37 5.23 8.20 -12.57
CA ALA A 37 6.48 7.93 -13.27
C ALA A 37 6.25 7.31 -14.65
N PHE A 38 5.07 6.71 -14.90
CA PHE A 38 4.70 6.05 -16.15
C PHE A 38 3.90 6.98 -17.07
N PRO A 39 3.73 6.63 -18.38
CA PRO A 39 2.85 7.35 -19.28
C PRO A 39 1.40 7.39 -18.75
N PRO A 40 0.67 8.50 -18.94
CA PRO A 40 1.00 9.65 -19.79
C PRO A 40 1.86 10.73 -19.13
N ALA A 41 2.00 10.73 -17.79
CA ALA A 41 2.68 11.82 -17.06
C ALA A 41 4.20 11.86 -17.32
N ARG A 42 4.84 10.70 -17.53
CA ARG A 42 6.26 10.55 -17.87
C ARG A 42 7.24 11.23 -16.92
N LEU A 43 6.89 11.36 -15.65
CA LEU A 43 7.75 11.95 -14.63
C LEU A 43 8.71 10.89 -14.07
N GLN A 44 9.55 10.32 -14.92
CA GLN A 44 10.39 9.15 -14.63
C GLN A 44 11.29 9.32 -13.40
N TRP A 45 11.72 10.52 -13.11
CA TRP A 45 12.52 10.82 -11.91
C TRP A 45 11.76 10.54 -10.59
N LEU A 46 10.42 10.59 -10.61
CA LEU A 46 9.60 10.24 -9.44
C LEU A 46 9.78 8.78 -9.02
N ALA A 47 10.13 7.87 -9.93
CA ALA A 47 10.33 6.46 -9.59
C ALA A 47 11.40 6.27 -8.49
N TRP A 48 12.41 7.13 -8.47
CA TRP A 48 13.51 7.06 -7.48
C TRP A 48 13.08 7.45 -6.07
N VAL A 49 12.13 8.38 -5.95
CA VAL A 49 11.67 8.89 -4.64
C VAL A 49 10.32 8.32 -4.21
N ALA A 50 9.55 7.77 -5.15
CA ALA A 50 8.19 7.29 -4.92
C ALA A 50 8.11 6.22 -3.82
N LEU A 51 9.10 5.34 -3.72
CA LEU A 51 9.12 4.25 -2.74
C LEU A 51 9.57 4.70 -1.34
N VAL A 52 10.14 5.89 -1.19
CA VAL A 52 10.67 6.37 0.10
C VAL A 52 9.58 6.42 1.19
N PRO A 53 8.39 7.03 0.96
CA PRO A 53 7.33 7.04 1.97
C PRO A 53 6.86 5.63 2.34
N LEU A 54 6.75 4.72 1.35
CA LEU A 54 6.38 3.33 1.59
C LEU A 54 7.40 2.62 2.47
N LEU A 55 8.70 2.72 2.15
CA LEU A 55 9.78 2.07 2.92
C LEU A 55 9.83 2.56 4.36
N LEU A 56 9.61 3.85 4.58
CA LEU A 56 9.52 4.42 5.92
C LEU A 56 8.29 3.91 6.70
N ALA A 57 7.16 3.78 6.02
CA ALA A 57 5.92 3.29 6.63
C ALA A 57 6.02 1.80 7.01
N VAL A 58 6.48 0.94 6.11
CA VAL A 58 6.55 -0.52 6.35
C VAL A 58 7.61 -0.92 7.39
N ARG A 59 8.54 -0.05 7.73
CA ARG A 59 9.50 -0.30 8.83
C ARG A 59 8.84 -0.30 10.21
N ARG A 60 7.70 0.38 10.36
CA ARG A 60 7.01 0.61 11.63
C ARG A 60 5.88 -0.41 11.83
N GLY A 61 5.45 -0.58 13.07
CA GLY A 61 4.29 -1.39 13.41
C GLY A 61 4.48 -2.92 13.24
N SER A 62 3.37 -3.63 13.18
CA SER A 62 3.32 -5.08 13.01
C SER A 62 3.60 -5.50 11.56
N LEU A 63 3.88 -6.80 11.35
CA LEU A 63 4.05 -7.34 10.00
C LEU A 63 2.75 -7.22 9.19
N SER A 64 1.61 -7.52 9.82
CA SER A 64 0.29 -7.42 9.16
C SER A 64 -0.01 -5.99 8.71
N ALA A 65 0.26 -4.98 9.54
CA ALA A 65 0.10 -3.58 9.15
C ALA A 65 1.01 -3.20 7.97
N ALA A 66 2.25 -3.69 7.96
CA ALA A 66 3.19 -3.44 6.86
C ALA A 66 2.74 -4.12 5.55
N LEU A 67 2.23 -5.35 5.63
CA LEU A 67 1.70 -6.07 4.46
C LEU A 67 0.44 -5.39 3.91
N LEU A 68 -0.46 -4.93 4.80
CA LEU A 68 -1.62 -4.14 4.38
C LEU A 68 -1.19 -2.83 3.69
N THR A 69 -0.22 -2.12 4.26
CA THR A 69 0.35 -0.90 3.68
C THR A 69 0.94 -1.15 2.29
N ALA A 70 1.68 -2.25 2.12
CA ALA A 70 2.25 -2.66 0.85
C ALA A 70 1.18 -3.06 -0.18
N TRP A 71 0.12 -3.73 0.27
CA TRP A 71 -1.01 -4.08 -0.61
C TRP A 71 -1.76 -2.83 -1.09
N VAL A 72 -2.02 -1.86 -0.21
CA VAL A 72 -2.64 -0.57 -0.58
C VAL A 72 -1.78 0.16 -1.62
N PHE A 73 -0.45 0.21 -1.43
CA PHE A 73 0.47 0.74 -2.43
C PHE A 73 0.29 0.05 -3.79
N THR A 74 0.23 -1.30 -3.82
CA THR A 74 0.06 -2.08 -5.04
C THR A 74 -1.23 -1.68 -5.78
N VAL A 75 -2.35 -1.63 -5.06
CA VAL A 75 -3.66 -1.29 -5.66
C VAL A 75 -3.66 0.13 -6.19
N VAL A 76 -3.16 1.10 -5.41
CA VAL A 76 -3.13 2.52 -5.81
C VAL A 76 -2.22 2.74 -7.01
N SER A 77 -0.99 2.19 -6.99
CA SER A 77 -0.06 2.33 -8.11
C SER A 77 -0.59 1.67 -9.39
N SER A 78 -1.22 0.49 -9.27
CA SER A 78 -1.87 -0.18 -10.39
C SER A 78 -3.02 0.65 -10.95
N TYR A 79 -3.81 1.30 -10.09
CA TYR A 79 -4.93 2.14 -10.55
C TYR A 79 -4.44 3.38 -11.28
N VAL A 80 -3.41 4.05 -10.77
CA VAL A 80 -2.87 5.25 -11.43
C VAL A 80 -2.26 4.92 -12.80
N THR A 81 -1.60 3.76 -12.93
CA THR A 81 -1.03 3.31 -14.21
C THR A 81 -2.06 2.71 -15.16
N GLY A 82 -3.08 2.05 -14.63
CA GLY A 82 -4.05 1.27 -15.39
C GLY A 82 -5.50 1.71 -15.24
N ALA A 83 -5.78 3.01 -15.03
CA ALA A 83 -7.14 3.54 -14.83
C ALA A 83 -8.12 3.27 -16.00
N TRP A 84 -7.59 2.97 -17.18
CA TRP A 84 -8.38 2.56 -18.35
C TRP A 84 -8.93 1.13 -18.26
N PHE A 85 -8.25 0.25 -17.50
CA PHE A 85 -8.54 -1.19 -17.47
C PHE A 85 -9.95 -1.53 -16.95
N PRO A 86 -10.48 -0.95 -15.85
CA PRO A 86 -11.84 -1.24 -15.39
C PRO A 86 -12.90 -0.97 -16.44
N ARG A 87 -12.75 0.11 -17.20
CA ARG A 87 -13.68 0.44 -18.30
C ARG A 87 -13.56 -0.56 -19.45
N ALA A 88 -12.34 -0.86 -19.88
CA ALA A 88 -12.11 -1.82 -20.94
C ALA A 88 -12.72 -3.20 -20.65
N VAL A 89 -12.60 -3.68 -19.40
CA VAL A 89 -13.22 -4.94 -18.97
C VAL A 89 -14.75 -4.84 -18.99
N SER A 90 -15.33 -3.75 -18.46
CA SER A 90 -16.76 -3.55 -18.46
C SER A 90 -17.34 -3.54 -19.87
N ASP A 91 -16.70 -2.82 -20.79
CA ASP A 91 -17.16 -2.65 -22.16
C ASP A 91 -16.98 -3.98 -22.95
N TYR A 92 -15.86 -4.69 -22.77
CA TYR A 92 -15.59 -5.93 -23.47
C TYR A 92 -16.56 -7.06 -23.09
N PHE A 93 -16.88 -7.18 -21.81
CA PHE A 93 -17.78 -8.24 -21.33
C PHE A 93 -19.27 -7.80 -21.28
N GLY A 94 -19.59 -6.57 -21.65
CA GLY A 94 -20.95 -6.04 -21.56
C GLY A 94 -21.51 -5.99 -20.14
N GLN A 95 -20.63 -5.94 -19.13
CA GLN A 95 -20.97 -5.94 -17.71
C GLN A 95 -20.90 -4.50 -17.15
N GLY A 96 -21.59 -4.28 -16.04
CA GLY A 96 -21.57 -2.97 -15.40
C GLY A 96 -20.19 -2.59 -14.79
N PRO A 97 -20.01 -1.30 -14.42
CA PRO A 97 -18.72 -0.79 -13.91
C PRO A 97 -18.18 -1.55 -12.69
N ALA A 98 -19.08 -2.14 -11.88
CA ALA A 98 -18.70 -2.94 -10.70
C ALA A 98 -17.87 -4.17 -11.08
N MET A 99 -18.19 -4.83 -12.19
CA MET A 99 -17.43 -5.97 -12.69
C MET A 99 -16.03 -5.55 -13.12
N GLY A 100 -15.89 -4.43 -13.81
CA GLY A 100 -14.59 -3.89 -14.22
C GLY A 100 -13.70 -3.57 -13.01
N LEU A 101 -14.27 -2.96 -11.97
CA LEU A 101 -13.56 -2.69 -10.72
C LEU A 101 -13.19 -3.99 -9.99
N ALA A 102 -14.11 -4.95 -9.88
CA ALA A 102 -13.83 -6.23 -9.22
C ALA A 102 -12.69 -6.99 -9.93
N ALA A 103 -12.73 -7.06 -11.26
CA ALA A 103 -11.66 -7.66 -12.06
C ALA A 103 -10.33 -6.92 -11.87
N PHE A 104 -10.35 -5.59 -11.83
CA PHE A 104 -9.17 -4.78 -11.56
C PHE A 104 -8.55 -5.09 -10.20
N PHE A 105 -9.34 -5.11 -9.13
CA PHE A 105 -8.84 -5.44 -7.78
C PHE A 105 -8.28 -6.86 -7.71
N ALA A 106 -8.95 -7.83 -8.33
CA ALA A 106 -8.49 -9.22 -8.37
C ALA A 106 -7.14 -9.33 -9.10
N ILE A 107 -7.03 -8.75 -10.29
CA ILE A 107 -5.80 -8.81 -11.10
C ILE A 107 -4.66 -8.04 -10.45
N SER A 108 -4.90 -6.83 -9.93
CA SER A 108 -3.88 -6.06 -9.23
C SER A 108 -3.35 -6.80 -8.01
N THR A 109 -4.23 -7.48 -7.26
CA THR A 109 -3.83 -8.27 -6.08
C THR A 109 -3.06 -9.52 -6.49
N LEU A 110 -3.49 -10.25 -7.52
CA LEU A 110 -2.86 -11.50 -7.95
C LEU A 110 -1.52 -11.27 -8.66
N MET A 111 -1.44 -10.24 -9.49
CA MET A 111 -0.24 -9.98 -10.30
C MET A 111 0.81 -9.13 -9.56
N GLY A 112 0.38 -8.05 -8.92
CA GLY A 112 1.28 -7.13 -8.22
C GLY A 112 1.54 -7.51 -6.76
N GLY A 113 0.52 -8.06 -6.08
CA GLY A 113 0.55 -8.34 -4.65
C GLY A 113 1.71 -9.23 -4.21
N PRO A 114 1.88 -10.45 -4.74
CA PRO A 114 2.88 -11.38 -4.24
C PRO A 114 4.30 -10.82 -4.24
N GLY A 115 4.69 -10.10 -5.29
CA GLY A 115 6.02 -9.50 -5.40
C GLY A 115 6.26 -8.42 -4.34
N VAL A 116 5.30 -7.50 -4.18
CA VAL A 116 5.42 -6.38 -3.22
C VAL A 116 5.32 -6.89 -1.79
N LEU A 117 4.49 -7.89 -1.51
CA LEU A 117 4.39 -8.50 -0.18
C LEU A 117 5.66 -9.25 0.19
N ALA A 118 6.23 -10.05 -0.73
CA ALA A 118 7.49 -10.74 -0.51
C ALA A 118 8.65 -9.76 -0.29
N PHE A 119 8.74 -8.71 -1.12
CA PHE A 119 9.70 -7.64 -0.95
C PHE A 119 9.57 -6.97 0.43
N THR A 120 8.36 -6.65 0.86
CA THR A 120 8.10 -6.02 2.16
C THR A 120 8.53 -6.91 3.32
N ALA A 121 8.24 -8.21 3.24
CA ALA A 121 8.67 -9.17 4.26
C ALA A 121 10.20 -9.28 4.33
N ALA A 122 10.87 -9.41 3.19
CA ALA A 122 12.32 -9.47 3.09
C ALA A 122 12.99 -8.18 3.59
N TYR A 123 12.48 -7.01 3.17
CA TYR A 123 12.98 -5.72 3.61
C TYR A 123 12.90 -5.56 5.13
N ARG A 124 11.78 -5.94 5.74
CA ARG A 124 11.62 -5.90 7.20
C ARG A 124 12.56 -6.85 7.93
N TRP A 125 12.76 -8.04 7.37
CA TRP A 125 13.68 -9.01 7.94
C TRP A 125 15.12 -8.47 7.96
N VAL A 126 15.61 -7.92 6.85
CA VAL A 126 16.93 -7.28 6.76
C VAL A 126 17.01 -6.07 7.70
N ALA A 127 16.02 -5.18 7.68
CA ALA A 127 16.01 -3.98 8.50
C ALA A 127 16.00 -4.27 10.02
N ARG A 128 15.47 -5.41 10.44
CA ARG A 128 15.54 -5.87 11.85
C ARG A 128 16.93 -6.35 12.23
N ARG A 129 17.62 -7.03 11.31
CA ARG A 129 18.97 -7.55 11.55
C ARG A 129 20.05 -6.45 11.53
N ALA A 130 19.83 -5.40 10.74
CA ALA A 130 20.74 -4.27 10.63
C ALA A 130 20.65 -3.26 11.78
N ARG A 131 19.76 -3.46 12.77
CA ARG A 131 19.76 -2.62 13.98
C ARG A 131 20.89 -3.06 14.88
N PRO A 132 21.92 -2.21 15.12
CA PRO A 132 22.90 -2.51 16.15
C PRO A 132 22.18 -2.55 17.50
N SER A 133 22.51 -3.54 18.31
CA SER A 133 22.10 -3.70 19.71
C SER A 133 22.61 -2.55 20.56
#